data_7f306fe710501444e9dd31f3a323b864
#
_entry.id   7f306fe710501444e9dd31f3a323b864
#
_cell.length_a   1.000
_cell.length_b   1.000
_cell.length_c   1.000
_cell.angle_alpha   90.00
_cell.angle_beta   90.00
_cell.angle_gamma   90.00
#
_symmetry.space_group_name_H-M   'P 1'
#
loop_
_entity.id
_entity.type
_entity.pdbx_description
1 polymer ?
#
loop_
_entity_poly.entity_id
_entity_poly.type
_entity_poly.pdbx_seq_one_letter_code
_entity_poly.pdbx_strand_id
1 'polypeptide(L)'
;MYAWGDHRRFNSYSGYFRRTFGGRVQKISVDAGFSCPNRDGKIGEGGCTFCNNGAFTPSYCIPAKSIGRQIAEGIEFHGRRYRAASRYLVYFQSFSNTYAPLERLRALYGEALAYPGVAGIVIGTRPDCVDAEKLDYLAEIARDRYVAVEFGIESTCDETCLLYTSDA
;
A
#
# COMPACT_ATOMS: atom_id res chain seq x y z
N MET A 1 -10.56 23.42 -18.70
CA MET A 1 -9.53 22.68 -17.96
C MET A 1 -10.00 22.51 -16.53
N TYR A 2 -9.94 21.30 -15.97
CA TYR A 2 -10.36 21.03 -14.59
C TYR A 2 -9.26 21.44 -13.59
N ALA A 3 -9.61 21.50 -12.30
CA ALA A 3 -8.69 21.92 -11.23
C ALA A 3 -7.39 21.09 -11.13
N TRP A 4 -7.40 19.87 -11.62
CA TRP A 4 -6.21 18.98 -11.70
C TRP A 4 -5.34 19.18 -12.95
N GLY A 5 -5.58 20.23 -13.75
CA GLY A 5 -4.75 20.60 -14.89
C GLY A 5 -4.89 19.70 -16.13
N ASP A 6 -6.03 19.01 -16.28
CA ASP A 6 -6.35 18.14 -17.41
C ASP A 6 -7.76 18.44 -17.93
N HIS A 7 -8.07 18.01 -19.16
CA HIS A 7 -9.41 18.08 -19.76
C HIS A 7 -10.29 16.87 -19.43
N ARG A 8 -9.75 15.85 -18.77
CA ARG A 8 -10.50 14.67 -18.33
C ARG A 8 -11.44 15.03 -17.20
N ARG A 9 -12.61 14.39 -17.17
CA ARG A 9 -13.62 14.58 -16.11
C ARG A 9 -13.20 14.02 -14.73
N PHE A 10 -12.07 13.33 -14.65
CA PHE A 10 -11.53 12.76 -13.43
C PHE A 10 -10.03 12.99 -13.34
N ASN A 11 -9.52 13.10 -12.12
CA ASN A 11 -8.08 13.19 -11.86
C ASN A 11 -7.47 11.78 -11.96
N SER A 12 -6.94 11.43 -13.13
CA SER A 12 -6.35 10.11 -13.33
C SER A 12 -5.08 9.94 -12.51
N TYR A 13 -4.92 8.77 -11.88
CA TYR A 13 -3.74 8.43 -11.09
C TYR A 13 -2.44 8.55 -11.91
N SER A 14 -2.46 8.11 -13.17
CA SER A 14 -1.32 8.27 -14.08
C SER A 14 -1.02 9.74 -14.42
N GLY A 15 -2.04 10.58 -14.54
CA GLY A 15 -1.88 12.02 -14.73
C GLY A 15 -1.27 12.70 -13.50
N TYR A 16 -1.79 12.38 -12.33
CA TYR A 16 -1.26 12.84 -11.06
C TYR A 16 0.22 12.49 -10.90
N PHE A 17 0.60 11.24 -11.12
CA PHE A 17 2.01 10.82 -11.00
C PHE A 17 2.94 11.48 -12.02
N ARG A 18 2.49 11.70 -13.25
CA ARG A 18 3.31 12.46 -14.22
C ARG A 18 3.59 13.87 -13.76
N ARG A 19 2.61 14.53 -13.14
CA ARG A 19 2.79 15.91 -12.61
C ARG A 19 3.70 15.90 -11.38
N THR A 20 3.52 14.93 -10.49
CA THR A 20 4.28 14.82 -9.22
C THR A 20 5.73 14.41 -9.45
N PHE A 21 5.98 13.46 -10.34
CA PHE A 21 7.31 12.85 -10.52
C PHE A 21 7.99 13.20 -11.85
N GLY A 22 7.35 13.98 -12.70
CA GLY A 22 7.88 14.34 -14.02
C GLY A 22 7.92 13.17 -15.01
N GLY A 23 7.32 12.04 -14.72
CA GLY A 23 7.37 10.85 -15.56
C GLY A 23 6.46 9.72 -15.09
N ARG A 24 6.66 8.57 -15.73
CA ARG A 24 5.93 7.35 -15.36
C ARG A 24 6.49 6.76 -14.07
N VAL A 25 5.59 6.44 -13.16
CA VAL A 25 5.87 5.69 -11.94
C VAL A 25 5.13 4.36 -12.00
N GLN A 26 5.78 3.28 -11.57
CA GLN A 26 5.17 1.95 -11.46
C GLN A 26 5.00 1.59 -9.98
N LYS A 27 3.77 1.24 -9.59
CA LYS A 27 3.53 0.60 -8.27
C LYS A 27 4.02 -0.85 -8.34
N ILE A 28 4.80 -1.26 -7.35
CA ILE A 28 5.29 -2.62 -7.14
C ILE A 28 4.68 -3.13 -5.85
N SER A 29 3.75 -4.07 -5.95
CA SER A 29 3.13 -4.69 -4.78
C SER A 29 4.15 -5.56 -4.04
N VAL A 30 4.06 -5.57 -2.72
CA VAL A 30 4.83 -6.46 -1.83
C VAL A 30 3.93 -7.00 -0.74
N ASP A 31 4.24 -8.19 -0.26
CA ASP A 31 3.62 -8.81 0.91
C ASP A 31 4.66 -8.91 2.02
N ALA A 32 4.46 -8.13 3.07
CA ALA A 32 5.37 -8.06 4.22
C ALA A 32 4.96 -8.99 5.39
N GLY A 33 4.00 -9.89 5.15
CA GLY A 33 3.52 -10.85 6.14
C GLY A 33 2.78 -10.18 7.30
N PHE A 34 2.06 -9.10 7.02
CA PHE A 34 1.14 -8.52 8.00
C PHE A 34 -0.11 -9.38 8.16
N SER A 35 -0.81 -9.19 9.27
CA SER A 35 -2.13 -9.74 9.52
C SER A 35 -3.19 -8.66 9.53
N CYS A 36 -4.37 -9.01 10.01
CA CYS A 36 -5.49 -8.09 10.19
C CYS A 36 -6.22 -8.45 11.50
N PRO A 37 -6.70 -7.46 12.29
CA PRO A 37 -7.47 -7.71 13.50
C PRO A 37 -8.69 -8.61 13.31
N ASN A 38 -9.26 -8.65 12.10
CA ASN A 38 -10.38 -9.53 11.76
C ASN A 38 -9.96 -10.97 11.45
N ARG A 39 -8.66 -11.31 11.55
CA ARG A 39 -8.14 -12.65 11.23
C ARG A 39 -7.38 -13.30 12.37
N ASP A 40 -6.78 -12.52 13.26
CA ASP A 40 -5.91 -13.03 14.32
C ASP A 40 -6.60 -13.19 15.67
N GLY A 41 -7.93 -13.05 15.70
CA GLY A 41 -8.73 -13.22 16.90
C GLY A 41 -8.89 -11.96 17.76
N LYS A 42 -8.29 -10.81 17.37
CA LYS A 42 -8.42 -9.57 18.16
C LYS A 42 -9.82 -8.96 18.05
N ILE A 43 -10.38 -8.90 16.86
CA ILE A 43 -11.76 -8.43 16.58
C ILE A 43 -12.59 -9.59 16.03
N GLY A 44 -12.03 -10.42 15.16
CA GLY A 44 -12.69 -11.55 14.54
C GLY A 44 -11.72 -12.59 14.03
N GLU A 45 -12.25 -13.75 13.66
CA GLU A 45 -11.51 -14.85 13.08
C GLU A 45 -11.88 -15.07 11.61
N GLY A 46 -10.92 -15.51 10.80
CA GLY A 46 -11.17 -15.86 9.39
C GLY A 46 -11.20 -14.69 8.40
N GLY A 47 -11.37 -13.45 8.86
CA GLY A 47 -11.40 -12.23 8.03
C GLY A 47 -12.77 -11.86 7.49
N CYS A 48 -12.85 -10.78 6.74
CA CYS A 48 -14.08 -10.29 6.12
C CYS A 48 -14.52 -11.19 4.97
N THR A 49 -15.84 -11.30 4.74
CA THR A 49 -16.43 -12.19 3.73
C THR A 49 -15.98 -11.90 2.29
N PHE A 50 -15.63 -10.65 1.99
CA PHE A 50 -15.17 -10.20 0.67
C PHE A 50 -13.63 -10.22 0.55
N CYS A 51 -12.88 -10.44 1.62
CA CYS A 51 -11.43 -10.34 1.64
C CYS A 51 -10.76 -11.56 0.99
N ASN A 52 -10.39 -11.41 -0.28
CA ASN A 52 -9.64 -12.42 -1.03
C ASN A 52 -8.31 -11.83 -1.54
N ASN A 53 -7.32 -11.71 -0.67
CA ASN A 53 -6.01 -11.18 -1.04
C ASN A 53 -5.31 -12.00 -2.13
N GLY A 54 -5.55 -13.31 -2.21
CA GLY A 54 -4.97 -14.17 -3.23
C GLY A 54 -5.40 -13.82 -4.66
N ALA A 55 -6.59 -13.20 -4.83
CA ALA A 55 -7.12 -12.87 -6.15
C ALA A 55 -6.34 -11.72 -6.85
N PHE A 56 -5.68 -10.85 -6.09
CA PHE A 56 -4.99 -9.66 -6.63
C PHE A 56 -3.53 -9.53 -6.16
N THR A 57 -3.04 -10.48 -5.39
CA THR A 57 -1.63 -10.53 -4.99
C THR A 57 -0.80 -11.18 -6.11
N PRO A 58 0.16 -10.47 -6.70
CA PRO A 58 1.04 -11.04 -7.73
C PRO A 58 1.82 -12.26 -7.20
N SER A 59 2.11 -13.21 -8.09
CA SER A 59 2.77 -14.47 -7.72
C SER A 59 4.18 -14.32 -7.13
N TYR A 60 4.85 -13.20 -7.35
CA TYR A 60 6.15 -12.91 -6.76
C TYR A 60 6.06 -12.41 -5.31
N CYS A 61 4.90 -11.90 -4.88
CA CYS A 61 4.66 -11.44 -3.51
C CYS A 61 4.51 -12.65 -2.58
N ILE A 62 5.59 -13.02 -1.91
CA ILE A 62 5.64 -14.13 -0.98
C ILE A 62 6.22 -13.63 0.33
N PRO A 63 5.49 -13.70 1.47
CA PRO A 63 5.92 -13.15 2.77
C PRO A 63 7.28 -13.68 3.28
N ALA A 64 7.68 -14.89 2.86
CA ALA A 64 8.97 -15.47 3.21
C ALA A 64 10.17 -14.82 2.48
N LYS A 65 9.92 -14.02 1.44
CA LYS A 65 10.98 -13.27 0.74
C LYS A 65 11.20 -11.92 1.40
N SER A 66 12.43 -11.39 1.34
CA SER A 66 12.70 -10.01 1.72
C SER A 66 11.94 -9.02 0.83
N ILE A 67 11.69 -7.83 1.32
CA ILE A 67 11.02 -6.76 0.57
C ILE A 67 11.83 -6.40 -0.67
N GLY A 68 13.15 -6.28 -0.54
CA GLY A 68 14.03 -5.99 -1.67
C GLY A 68 13.95 -7.05 -2.78
N ARG A 69 13.86 -8.34 -2.44
CA ARG A 69 13.68 -9.41 -3.42
C ARG A 69 12.34 -9.32 -4.14
N GLN A 70 11.26 -9.06 -3.41
CA GLN A 70 9.94 -8.89 -4.02
C GLN A 70 9.91 -7.66 -4.94
N ILE A 71 10.59 -6.57 -4.59
CA ILE A 71 10.73 -5.38 -5.45
C ILE A 71 11.45 -5.76 -6.75
N ALA A 72 12.59 -6.46 -6.67
CA ALA A 72 13.35 -6.87 -7.86
C ALA A 72 12.51 -7.72 -8.81
N GLU A 73 11.86 -8.76 -8.27
CA GLU A 73 10.99 -9.66 -9.05
C GLU A 73 9.76 -8.91 -9.62
N GLY A 74 9.22 -7.95 -8.86
CA GLY A 74 8.11 -7.11 -9.29
C GLY A 74 8.48 -6.16 -10.44
N ILE A 75 9.67 -5.57 -10.40
CA ILE A 75 10.21 -4.75 -11.49
C ILE A 75 10.35 -5.59 -12.76
N GLU A 76 10.91 -6.79 -12.67
CA GLU A 76 11.03 -7.72 -13.80
C GLU A 76 9.65 -8.12 -14.34
N PHE A 77 8.71 -8.49 -13.46
CA PHE A 77 7.35 -8.88 -13.83
C PHE A 77 6.61 -7.78 -14.60
N HIS A 78 6.69 -6.54 -14.13
CA HIS A 78 6.05 -5.39 -14.79
C HIS A 78 6.81 -4.94 -16.04
N GLY A 79 8.14 -5.08 -16.06
CA GLY A 79 8.98 -4.76 -17.23
C GLY A 79 8.64 -5.59 -18.47
N ARG A 80 8.16 -6.81 -18.29
CA ARG A 80 7.71 -7.68 -19.39
C ARG A 80 6.35 -7.27 -19.98
N ARG A 81 5.51 -6.58 -19.20
CA ARG A 81 4.12 -6.26 -19.58
C ARG A 81 3.92 -4.79 -19.97
N TYR A 82 4.75 -3.90 -19.45
CA TYR A 82 4.55 -2.47 -19.56
C TYR A 82 5.82 -1.77 -19.99
N ARG A 83 5.66 -0.52 -20.47
CA ARG A 83 6.83 0.34 -20.75
C ARG A 83 7.65 0.53 -19.48
N ALA A 84 8.96 0.55 -19.61
CA ALA A 84 9.86 0.78 -18.49
C ALA A 84 9.50 2.07 -17.72
N ALA A 85 9.50 1.98 -16.41
CA ALA A 85 9.41 3.11 -15.50
C ALA A 85 10.79 3.33 -14.88
N SER A 86 11.16 4.59 -14.67
CA SER A 86 12.42 4.95 -14.00
C SER A 86 12.27 5.12 -12.49
N ARG A 87 11.04 5.14 -11.99
CA ARG A 87 10.72 5.32 -10.58
C ARG A 87 9.64 4.34 -10.15
N TYR A 88 9.75 3.88 -8.92
CA TYR A 88 8.86 2.89 -8.32
C TYR A 88 8.25 3.40 -7.04
N LEU A 89 7.01 3.01 -6.78
CA LEU A 89 6.37 3.12 -5.46
C LEU A 89 6.15 1.70 -4.95
N VAL A 90 6.64 1.39 -3.77
CA VAL A 90 6.41 0.10 -3.14
C VAL A 90 5.05 0.11 -2.48
N TYR A 91 4.20 -0.82 -2.86
CA TYR A 91 2.83 -0.92 -2.40
C TYR A 91 2.64 -2.10 -1.45
N PHE A 92 2.52 -1.78 -0.18
CA PHE A 92 2.14 -2.71 0.87
C PHE A 92 0.63 -2.87 0.83
N GLN A 93 0.16 -3.95 0.23
CA GLN A 93 -1.25 -4.12 -0.12
C GLN A 93 -1.96 -5.20 0.71
N SER A 94 -1.30 -6.32 0.98
CA SER A 94 -1.94 -7.47 1.65
C SER A 94 -2.25 -7.17 3.10
N PHE A 95 -3.54 -7.30 3.49
CA PHE A 95 -4.02 -7.10 4.87
C PHE A 95 -3.87 -5.66 5.40
N SER A 96 -3.57 -5.51 6.70
CA SER A 96 -3.45 -4.19 7.37
C SER A 96 -1.99 -3.87 7.62
N ASN A 97 -1.39 -3.08 6.73
CA ASN A 97 0.07 -2.93 6.67
C ASN A 97 0.66 -1.95 7.70
N THR A 98 -0.15 -1.40 8.60
CA THR A 98 0.29 -0.69 9.80
C THR A 98 0.04 -1.49 11.09
N TYR A 99 -0.52 -2.71 10.96
CA TYR A 99 -0.87 -3.57 12.09
C TYR A 99 0.36 -4.35 12.57
N ALA A 100 1.30 -3.63 13.15
CA ALA A 100 2.51 -4.16 13.77
C ALA A 100 3.15 -3.12 14.72
N PRO A 101 4.10 -3.51 15.58
CA PRO A 101 4.94 -2.58 16.33
C PRO A 101 5.73 -1.66 15.40
N LEU A 102 6.00 -0.43 15.85
CA LEU A 102 6.66 0.60 15.04
C LEU A 102 8.04 0.17 14.53
N GLU A 103 8.83 -0.55 15.34
CA GLU A 103 10.16 -1.06 14.96
C GLU A 103 10.07 -1.98 13.74
N ARG A 104 9.04 -2.83 13.66
CA ARG A 104 8.81 -3.68 12.49
C ARG A 104 8.45 -2.86 11.25
N LEU A 105 7.63 -1.81 11.42
CA LEU A 105 7.31 -0.89 10.32
C LEU A 105 8.57 -0.16 9.83
N ARG A 106 9.40 0.34 10.76
CA ARG A 106 10.67 0.99 10.42
C ARG A 106 11.61 0.07 9.63
N ALA A 107 11.72 -1.19 10.02
CA ALA A 107 12.55 -2.17 9.33
C ALA A 107 12.02 -2.44 7.89
N LEU A 108 10.74 -2.74 7.74
CA LEU A 108 10.14 -3.12 6.45
C LEU A 108 10.04 -1.94 5.47
N TYR A 109 9.61 -0.76 5.96
CA TYR A 109 9.52 0.43 5.11
C TYR A 109 10.91 0.98 4.80
N GLY A 110 11.86 0.90 5.76
CA GLY A 110 13.25 1.26 5.53
C GLY A 110 13.90 0.41 4.45
N GLU A 111 13.69 -0.93 4.46
CA GLU A 111 14.18 -1.83 3.41
C GLU A 111 13.61 -1.45 2.03
N ALA A 112 12.30 -1.15 1.96
CA ALA A 112 11.67 -0.72 0.73
C ALA A 112 12.25 0.59 0.19
N LEU A 113 12.40 1.60 1.06
CA LEU A 113 12.88 2.94 0.70
C LEU A 113 14.37 2.97 0.34
N ALA A 114 15.16 2.03 0.86
CA ALA A 114 16.57 1.87 0.52
C ALA A 114 16.79 1.26 -0.88
N TYR A 115 15.77 0.67 -1.48
CA TYR A 115 15.90 0.04 -2.79
C TYR A 115 16.10 1.08 -3.90
N PRO A 116 17.07 0.90 -4.82
CA PRO A 116 17.36 1.86 -5.88
C PRO A 116 16.14 2.14 -6.78
N GLY A 117 15.87 3.41 -7.04
CA GLY A 117 14.74 3.84 -7.88
C GLY A 117 13.39 3.89 -7.17
N VAL A 118 13.30 3.52 -5.90
CA VAL A 118 12.08 3.70 -5.10
C VAL A 118 11.95 5.16 -4.67
N ALA A 119 10.87 5.78 -5.12
CA ALA A 119 10.54 7.18 -4.82
C ALA A 119 9.65 7.33 -3.58
N GLY A 120 9.08 6.23 -3.09
CA GLY A 120 8.22 6.25 -1.91
C GLY A 120 7.41 4.97 -1.72
N ILE A 121 6.49 5.01 -0.77
CA ILE A 121 5.65 3.89 -0.37
C ILE A 121 4.16 4.25 -0.43
N VAL A 122 3.36 3.23 -0.68
CA VAL A 122 1.90 3.28 -0.58
C VAL A 122 1.48 2.16 0.36
N ILE A 123 0.63 2.47 1.33
CA ILE A 123 0.30 1.58 2.43
C ILE A 123 -1.20 1.40 2.49
N GLY A 124 -1.69 0.20 2.14
CA GLY A 124 -3.07 -0.20 2.35
C GLY A 124 -3.27 -0.65 3.80
N THR A 125 -4.20 -0.06 4.50
CA THR A 125 -4.47 -0.39 5.91
C THR A 125 -5.90 -0.04 6.33
N ARG A 126 -6.24 -0.39 7.57
CA ARG A 126 -7.51 -0.03 8.22
C ARG A 126 -7.34 1.25 9.05
N PRO A 127 -8.40 2.07 9.20
CA PRO A 127 -8.35 3.27 10.03
C PRO A 127 -8.01 2.98 11.51
N ASP A 128 -8.50 1.86 12.05
CA ASP A 128 -8.27 1.42 13.42
C ASP A 128 -6.90 0.75 13.68
N CYS A 129 -6.08 0.61 12.64
CA CYS A 129 -4.72 0.06 12.72
C CYS A 129 -3.62 1.12 12.73
N VAL A 130 -3.98 2.39 12.89
CA VAL A 130 -3.04 3.51 13.00
C VAL A 130 -3.17 4.19 14.37
N ASP A 131 -2.08 4.77 14.83
CA ASP A 131 -1.98 5.59 16.03
C ASP A 131 -1.07 6.79 15.76
N ALA A 132 -0.99 7.73 16.70
CA ALA A 132 -0.22 8.95 16.54
C ALA A 132 1.27 8.67 16.24
N GLU A 133 1.87 7.70 16.92
CA GLU A 133 3.29 7.36 16.75
C GLU A 133 3.60 6.86 15.33
N LYS A 134 2.72 6.01 14.77
CA LYS A 134 2.84 5.54 13.38
C LYS A 134 2.63 6.66 12.38
N LEU A 135 1.64 7.55 12.62
CA LEU A 135 1.41 8.70 11.76
C LEU A 135 2.58 9.69 11.78
N ASP A 136 3.17 9.93 12.93
CA ASP A 136 4.38 10.77 13.06
C ASP A 136 5.55 10.16 12.27
N TYR A 137 5.75 8.86 12.36
CA TYR A 137 6.77 8.18 11.56
C TYR A 137 6.51 8.27 10.06
N LEU A 138 5.27 8.11 9.62
CA LEU A 138 4.93 8.28 8.21
C LEU A 138 5.12 9.72 7.74
N ALA A 139 4.81 10.70 8.59
CA ALA A 139 5.07 12.10 8.33
C ALA A 139 6.58 12.42 8.27
N GLU A 140 7.42 11.74 9.08
CA GLU A 140 8.88 11.82 9.00
C GLU A 140 9.37 11.36 7.62
N ILE A 141 8.93 10.20 7.15
CA ILE A 141 9.26 9.70 5.80
C ILE A 141 8.78 10.66 4.71
N ALA A 142 7.60 11.25 4.89
CA ALA A 142 6.98 12.12 3.90
C ALA A 142 7.73 13.44 3.66
N ARG A 143 8.71 13.80 4.49
CA ARG A 143 9.58 14.97 4.27
C ARG A 143 10.46 14.83 3.02
N ASP A 144 10.91 13.60 2.74
CA ASP A 144 11.90 13.35 1.68
C ASP A 144 11.41 12.32 0.64
N ARG A 145 10.35 11.60 0.91
CA ARG A 145 9.82 10.51 0.10
C ARG A 145 8.31 10.65 -0.10
N TYR A 146 7.80 10.09 -1.16
CA TYR A 146 6.35 10.00 -1.36
C TYR A 146 5.75 8.97 -0.40
N VAL A 147 4.73 9.38 0.35
CA VAL A 147 3.95 8.50 1.22
C VAL A 147 2.47 8.67 0.89
N ALA A 148 1.78 7.57 0.69
CA ALA A 148 0.33 7.54 0.61
C ALA A 148 -0.21 6.45 1.54
N VAL A 149 -1.24 6.76 2.30
CA VAL A 149 -1.99 5.79 3.10
C VAL A 149 -3.35 5.62 2.45
N GLU A 150 -3.70 4.38 2.11
CA GLU A 150 -4.98 4.00 1.53
C GLU A 150 -5.80 3.31 2.62
N PHE A 151 -6.79 4.00 3.17
CA PHE A 151 -7.69 3.45 4.19
C PHE A 151 -8.85 2.69 3.54
N GLY A 152 -9.02 1.43 3.93
CA GLY A 152 -10.20 0.65 3.60
C GLY A 152 -11.34 1.03 4.54
N ILE A 153 -12.25 1.88 4.07
CA ILE A 153 -13.46 2.28 4.80
C ILE A 153 -14.62 1.32 4.49
N GLU A 154 -14.59 0.75 3.29
CA GLU A 154 -15.51 -0.26 2.73
C GLU A 154 -16.96 0.25 2.57
N SER A 155 -17.59 0.76 3.63
CA SER A 155 -18.96 1.27 3.61
C SER A 155 -19.17 2.35 4.66
N THR A 156 -20.13 3.26 4.40
CA THR A 156 -20.65 4.24 5.38
C THR A 156 -22.02 3.81 5.92
N CYS A 157 -22.47 2.61 5.60
CA CYS A 157 -23.72 2.04 6.09
C CYS A 157 -23.42 1.09 7.25
N ASP A 158 -23.96 1.38 8.43
CA ASP A 158 -23.71 0.61 9.67
C ASP A 158 -24.06 -0.87 9.52
N GLU A 159 -25.18 -1.19 8.88
CA GLU A 159 -25.57 -2.58 8.64
C GLU A 159 -24.54 -3.33 7.79
N THR A 160 -23.94 -2.64 6.82
CA THR A 160 -22.88 -3.19 6.00
C THR A 160 -21.58 -3.30 6.79
N CYS A 161 -21.26 -2.32 7.63
CA CYS A 161 -20.07 -2.34 8.50
C CYS A 161 -20.10 -3.52 9.48
N LEU A 162 -21.27 -3.88 10.01
CA LEU A 162 -21.42 -5.05 10.89
C LEU A 162 -21.04 -6.38 10.23
N LEU A 163 -21.13 -6.47 8.89
CA LEU A 163 -20.66 -7.65 8.13
C LEU A 163 -19.12 -7.71 8.02
N TYR A 164 -18.44 -6.61 8.25
CA TYR A 164 -16.99 -6.47 8.12
C TYR A 164 -16.28 -6.50 9.45
N THR A 165 -17.02 -6.40 10.57
CA THR A 165 -16.42 -6.25 11.90
C THR A 165 -15.41 -5.07 11.97
N SER A 166 -15.62 -4.02 11.18
CA SER A 166 -14.81 -2.82 11.24
C SER A 166 -15.58 -1.71 11.95
N ASP A 167 -15.06 -1.23 13.05
CA ASP A 167 -15.52 0.00 13.73
C ASP A 167 -14.92 1.22 12.98
N ALA A 168 -15.32 1.37 11.71
CA ALA A 168 -14.86 2.50 10.93
C ALA A 168 -15.76 3.71 11.12
#